data_fb810e6dde56684f8aa60f44aedfc0d1
#
_entry.id   fb810e6dde56684f8aa60f44aedfc0d1
#
_cell.length_a   1.000
_cell.length_b   1.000
_cell.length_c   1.000
_cell.angle_alpha   90.00
_cell.angle_beta   90.00
_cell.angle_gamma   90.00
#
_symmetry.space_group_name_H-M   'P 1'
#
loop_
_entity.id
_entity.type
_entity.pdbx_description
1 polymer ?
#
loop_
_entity_poly.entity_id
_entity_poly.type
_entity_poly.pdbx_seq_one_letter_code
_entity_poly.pdbx_strand_id
1 'polypeptide(L)'
;IKTALERTLHSIAVIAKRVGRDPTSVRLVAATKTLSPHHIEMAVNAGLRMFGENRVQEGLAKMHALTTRESIEQSFGNLSWHMIGHLQKNKVKSVVGNFDLIHSVDSLALARAIDDRARLLETSQKILLQVNVSGEASKHGVSPSVLQSTVHRIASMKHVSLRGLMTI
;
A
#
# COMPACT_ATOMS: atom_id res chain seq x y z
N ILE A 1 -21.86 -1.21 -2.76
CA ILE A 1 -20.56 -0.96 -2.10
C ILE A 1 -20.78 -0.77 -0.61
N LYS A 2 -21.63 0.17 -0.17
CA LYS A 2 -21.84 0.50 1.26
C LYS A 2 -22.14 -0.73 2.12
N THR A 3 -23.17 -1.51 1.77
CA THR A 3 -23.56 -2.73 2.50
C THR A 3 -22.44 -3.78 2.58
N ALA A 4 -21.67 -3.94 1.51
CA ALA A 4 -20.53 -4.87 1.50
C ALA A 4 -19.39 -4.38 2.41
N LEU A 5 -19.12 -3.08 2.41
CA LEU A 5 -18.13 -2.46 3.30
C LEU A 5 -18.51 -2.62 4.77
N GLU A 6 -19.77 -2.28 5.12
CA GLU A 6 -20.30 -2.41 6.49
C GLU A 6 -20.21 -3.85 6.99
N ARG A 7 -20.60 -4.82 6.16
CA ARG A 7 -20.50 -6.24 6.49
C ARG A 7 -19.05 -6.68 6.72
N THR A 8 -18.11 -6.23 5.87
CA THR A 8 -16.71 -6.58 6.02
C THR A 8 -16.11 -5.98 7.29
N LEU A 9 -16.38 -4.70 7.56
CA LEU A 9 -15.92 -4.04 8.78
C LEU A 9 -16.53 -4.65 10.05
N HIS A 10 -17.81 -5.04 10.01
CA HIS A 10 -18.44 -5.76 11.09
C HIS A 10 -17.75 -7.11 11.36
N SER A 11 -17.48 -7.89 10.31
CA SER A 11 -16.78 -9.17 10.45
C SER A 11 -15.38 -8.99 11.05
N ILE A 12 -14.62 -7.99 10.60
CA ILE A 12 -13.32 -7.64 11.18
C ILE A 12 -13.48 -7.31 12.67
N ALA A 13 -14.44 -6.47 13.03
CA ALA A 13 -14.66 -6.06 14.42
C ALA A 13 -15.02 -7.23 15.33
N VAL A 14 -15.91 -8.12 14.88
CA VAL A 14 -16.31 -9.32 15.64
C VAL A 14 -15.11 -10.25 15.88
N ILE A 15 -14.33 -10.54 14.83
CA ILE A 15 -13.19 -11.45 14.94
C ILE A 15 -12.07 -10.83 15.79
N ALA A 16 -11.75 -9.55 15.60
CA ALA A 16 -10.73 -8.86 16.38
C ALA A 16 -11.08 -8.89 17.88
N LYS A 17 -12.30 -8.53 18.26
CA LYS A 17 -12.76 -8.58 19.64
C LYS A 17 -12.69 -9.99 20.24
N ARG A 18 -13.05 -11.01 19.46
CA ARG A 18 -13.02 -12.42 19.88
C ARG A 18 -11.61 -12.87 20.30
N VAL A 19 -10.57 -12.33 19.66
CA VAL A 19 -9.16 -12.65 19.97
C VAL A 19 -8.49 -11.59 20.84
N GLY A 20 -9.25 -10.71 21.49
CA GLY A 20 -8.73 -9.67 22.39
C GLY A 20 -7.97 -8.55 21.67
N ARG A 21 -8.15 -8.39 20.37
CA ARG A 21 -7.49 -7.36 19.57
C ARG A 21 -8.40 -6.16 19.36
N ASP A 22 -7.84 -4.94 19.43
CA ASP A 22 -8.58 -3.73 19.07
C ASP A 22 -8.96 -3.77 17.56
N PRO A 23 -10.25 -3.71 17.22
CA PRO A 23 -10.72 -3.68 15.83
C PRO A 23 -10.10 -2.54 14.99
N THR A 24 -9.84 -1.40 15.60
CA THR A 24 -9.27 -0.23 14.90
C THR A 24 -7.81 -0.44 14.46
N SER A 25 -7.13 -1.45 15.04
CA SER A 25 -5.78 -1.85 14.63
C SER A 25 -5.77 -2.59 13.29
N VAL A 26 -6.93 -3.04 12.78
CA VAL A 26 -7.06 -3.70 11.48
C VAL A 26 -7.57 -2.71 10.45
N ARG A 27 -6.79 -2.47 9.41
CA ARG A 27 -7.12 -1.53 8.35
C ARG A 27 -7.52 -2.28 7.08
N LEU A 28 -8.63 -1.86 6.48
CA LEU A 28 -9.10 -2.40 5.21
C LEU A 28 -8.54 -1.57 4.06
N VAL A 29 -7.79 -2.21 3.17
CA VAL A 29 -7.33 -1.62 1.90
C VAL A 29 -8.13 -2.24 0.77
N ALA A 30 -8.85 -1.44 0.00
CA ALA A 30 -9.61 -1.92 -1.15
C ALA A 30 -8.70 -2.01 -2.38
N ALA A 31 -8.56 -3.21 -2.95
CA ALA A 31 -7.91 -3.38 -4.23
C ALA A 31 -8.80 -2.85 -5.35
N THR A 32 -8.38 -1.78 -6.01
CA THR A 32 -9.16 -1.05 -7.01
C THR A 32 -8.66 -1.22 -8.44
N LYS A 33 -7.80 -2.22 -8.66
CA LYS A 33 -7.37 -2.60 -10.01
C LYS A 33 -8.58 -2.77 -10.93
N THR A 34 -8.47 -2.29 -12.17
CA THR A 34 -9.52 -2.35 -13.21
C THR A 34 -10.81 -1.55 -12.95
N LEU A 35 -10.93 -0.88 -11.81
CA LEU A 35 -12.08 -0.03 -11.50
C LEU A 35 -11.89 1.39 -12.06
N SER A 36 -13.00 2.00 -12.48
CA SER A 36 -13.00 3.40 -12.92
C SER A 36 -12.95 4.38 -11.73
N PRO A 37 -12.54 5.65 -11.94
CA PRO A 37 -12.61 6.69 -10.91
C PRO A 37 -14.00 6.83 -10.28
N HIS A 38 -15.07 6.67 -11.05
CA HIS A 38 -16.45 6.71 -10.54
C HIS A 38 -16.72 5.63 -9.45
N HIS A 39 -16.21 4.42 -9.63
CA HIS A 39 -16.35 3.38 -8.61
C HIS A 39 -15.59 3.73 -7.32
N ILE A 40 -14.46 4.43 -7.44
CA ILE A 40 -13.69 4.91 -6.28
C ILE A 40 -14.47 6.00 -5.55
N GLU A 41 -15.10 6.95 -6.27
CA GLU A 41 -15.98 7.95 -5.66
C GLU A 41 -17.13 7.30 -4.87
N MET A 42 -17.78 6.29 -5.44
CA MET A 42 -18.82 5.53 -4.74
C MET A 42 -18.29 4.86 -3.46
N ALA A 43 -17.06 4.36 -3.49
CA ALA A 43 -16.42 3.75 -2.33
C ALA A 43 -16.05 4.79 -1.26
N VAL A 44 -15.54 5.95 -1.68
CA VAL A 44 -15.25 7.10 -0.81
C VAL A 44 -16.53 7.58 -0.13
N ASN A 45 -17.63 7.73 -0.89
CA ASN A 45 -18.95 8.11 -0.36
C ASN A 45 -19.49 7.06 0.63
N ALA A 46 -19.13 5.80 0.46
CA ALA A 46 -19.47 4.72 1.40
C ALA A 46 -18.60 4.71 2.68
N GLY A 47 -17.55 5.54 2.74
CA GLY A 47 -16.67 5.66 3.91
C GLY A 47 -15.29 5.01 3.75
N LEU A 48 -14.96 4.43 2.59
CA LEU A 48 -13.64 3.87 2.34
C LEU A 48 -12.60 4.99 2.15
N ARG A 49 -11.38 4.77 2.67
CA ARG A 49 -10.30 5.79 2.64
C ARG A 49 -8.97 5.24 2.15
N MET A 50 -8.80 3.92 2.07
CA MET A 50 -7.55 3.27 1.68
C MET A 50 -7.75 2.45 0.43
N PHE A 51 -6.95 2.73 -0.59
CA PHE A 51 -7.04 2.13 -1.92
C PHE A 51 -5.71 1.49 -2.31
N GLY A 52 -5.77 0.29 -2.88
CA GLY A 52 -4.61 -0.45 -3.33
C GLY A 52 -4.60 -0.62 -4.84
N GLU A 53 -3.50 -0.22 -5.48
CA GLU A 53 -3.32 -0.33 -6.93
C GLU A 53 -2.22 -1.32 -7.30
N ASN A 54 -2.48 -2.07 -8.37
CA ASN A 54 -1.51 -3.05 -8.87
C ASN A 54 -0.60 -2.46 -9.95
N ARG A 55 -1.02 -1.40 -10.63
CA ARG A 55 -0.30 -0.77 -11.74
C ARG A 55 -0.09 0.72 -11.46
N VAL A 56 1.16 1.15 -11.54
CA VAL A 56 1.55 2.53 -11.22
C VAL A 56 0.79 3.56 -12.06
N GLN A 57 0.76 3.40 -13.37
CA GLN A 57 0.10 4.34 -14.27
C GLN A 57 -1.41 4.43 -14.04
N GLU A 58 -2.04 3.29 -13.79
CA GLU A 58 -3.47 3.22 -13.49
C GLU A 58 -3.80 3.95 -12.18
N GLY A 59 -2.98 3.72 -11.14
CA GLY A 59 -3.12 4.41 -9.86
C GLY A 59 -2.97 5.93 -9.99
N LEU A 60 -1.90 6.38 -10.65
CA LEU A 60 -1.66 7.82 -10.86
C LEU A 60 -2.78 8.49 -11.67
N ALA A 61 -3.29 7.84 -12.71
CA ALA A 61 -4.41 8.38 -13.49
C ALA A 61 -5.68 8.52 -12.64
N LYS A 62 -5.97 7.55 -11.76
CA LYS A 62 -7.11 7.61 -10.83
C LYS A 62 -6.94 8.71 -9.79
N MET A 63 -5.76 8.82 -9.17
CA MET A 63 -5.44 9.90 -8.24
C MET A 63 -5.69 11.26 -8.89
N HIS A 64 -5.13 11.49 -10.08
CA HIS A 64 -5.29 12.73 -10.81
C HIS A 64 -6.77 13.02 -11.15
N ALA A 65 -7.52 12.02 -11.61
CA ALA A 65 -8.94 12.18 -11.93
C ALA A 65 -9.81 12.54 -10.72
N LEU A 66 -9.37 12.16 -9.51
CA LEU A 66 -10.08 12.47 -8.27
C LEU A 66 -9.67 13.83 -7.68
N THR A 67 -8.39 14.22 -7.78
CA THR A 67 -7.90 15.54 -7.31
C THR A 67 -8.41 16.69 -8.16
N THR A 68 -8.69 16.48 -9.44
CA THR A 68 -9.29 17.53 -10.31
C THR A 68 -10.77 17.83 -9.99
N ARG A 69 -11.38 17.05 -9.11
CA ARG A 69 -12.74 17.29 -8.60
C ARG A 69 -12.66 17.89 -7.20
N GLU A 70 -12.56 19.21 -7.11
CA GLU A 70 -12.42 19.98 -5.85
C GLU A 70 -13.38 19.56 -4.72
N SER A 71 -14.50 18.93 -5.06
CA SER A 71 -15.50 18.44 -4.10
C SER A 71 -15.06 17.24 -3.28
N ILE A 72 -14.08 16.45 -3.70
CA ILE A 72 -13.71 15.19 -3.04
C ILE A 72 -12.73 15.45 -1.89
N GLU A 73 -11.69 16.23 -2.09
CA GLU A 73 -10.73 16.55 -1.01
C GLU A 73 -11.37 17.35 0.12
N GLN A 74 -12.23 18.32 -0.21
CA GLN A 74 -12.92 19.13 0.79
C GLN A 74 -13.99 18.37 1.57
N SER A 75 -14.63 17.37 0.93
CA SER A 75 -15.77 16.66 1.52
C SER A 75 -15.38 15.41 2.31
N PHE A 76 -14.24 14.74 2.02
CA PHE A 76 -13.96 13.40 2.53
C PHE A 76 -12.58 13.22 3.19
N GLY A 77 -11.75 14.26 3.26
CA GLY A 77 -10.41 14.18 3.84
C GLY A 77 -9.41 13.37 2.98
N ASN A 78 -8.20 13.19 3.50
CA ASN A 78 -7.12 12.56 2.75
C ASN A 78 -7.40 11.09 2.43
N LEU A 79 -7.36 10.73 1.16
CA LEU A 79 -7.37 9.36 0.68
C LEU A 79 -5.95 8.79 0.77
N SER A 80 -5.83 7.53 1.18
CA SER A 80 -4.55 6.85 1.25
C SER A 80 -4.39 5.85 0.10
N TRP A 81 -3.31 6.00 -0.66
CA TRP A 81 -3.02 5.18 -1.83
C TRP A 81 -1.85 4.25 -1.58
N HIS A 82 -2.07 2.97 -1.77
CA HIS A 82 -1.08 1.94 -1.55
C HIS A 82 -0.71 1.25 -2.87
N MET A 83 0.59 1.12 -3.13
CA MET A 83 1.10 0.27 -4.21
C MET A 83 1.17 -1.16 -3.70
N ILE A 84 0.25 -2.02 -4.17
CA ILE A 84 0.13 -3.41 -3.72
C ILE A 84 0.61 -4.44 -4.75
N GLY A 85 0.67 -4.05 -6.04
CA GLY A 85 1.20 -4.91 -7.10
C GLY A 85 2.74 -4.89 -7.16
N HIS A 86 3.33 -5.83 -7.90
CA HIS A 86 4.78 -5.91 -8.09
C HIS A 86 5.34 -4.60 -8.67
N LEU A 87 6.33 -4.03 -7.98
CA LEU A 87 6.96 -2.78 -8.36
C LEU A 87 8.28 -3.03 -9.10
N GLN A 88 8.30 -2.74 -10.38
CA GLN A 88 9.53 -2.75 -11.16
C GLN A 88 10.41 -1.54 -10.79
N LYS A 89 11.74 -1.75 -10.74
CA LYS A 89 12.72 -0.72 -10.36
C LYS A 89 12.61 0.57 -11.20
N ASN A 90 12.35 0.44 -12.51
CA ASN A 90 12.20 1.59 -13.41
C ASN A 90 10.95 2.46 -13.14
N LYS A 91 10.00 1.96 -12.36
CA LYS A 91 8.77 2.68 -11.96
C LYS A 91 8.89 3.37 -10.59
N VAL A 92 9.97 3.14 -9.84
CA VAL A 92 10.19 3.72 -8.51
C VAL A 92 10.05 5.24 -8.52
N LYS A 93 10.57 5.93 -9.55
CA LYS A 93 10.48 7.39 -9.68
C LYS A 93 9.05 7.92 -9.75
N SER A 94 8.11 7.10 -10.21
CA SER A 94 6.70 7.46 -10.34
C SER A 94 5.86 7.04 -9.12
N VAL A 95 6.41 6.22 -8.23
CA VAL A 95 5.72 5.70 -7.04
C VAL A 95 6.09 6.49 -5.79
N VAL A 96 7.37 6.75 -5.59
CA VAL A 96 7.89 7.47 -4.42
C VAL A 96 7.37 8.91 -4.43
N GLY A 97 6.73 9.31 -3.33
CA GLY A 97 6.09 10.62 -3.16
C GLY A 97 4.64 10.69 -3.68
N ASN A 98 4.15 9.67 -4.41
CA ASN A 98 2.77 9.62 -4.88
C ASN A 98 1.91 8.57 -4.16
N PHE A 99 2.53 7.52 -3.63
CA PHE A 99 1.85 6.49 -2.86
C PHE A 99 2.27 6.57 -1.39
N ASP A 100 1.31 6.43 -0.47
CA ASP A 100 1.56 6.50 0.98
C ASP A 100 2.34 5.29 1.50
N LEU A 101 2.11 4.11 0.90
CA LEU A 101 2.73 2.86 1.32
C LEU A 101 2.97 1.93 0.12
N ILE A 102 4.18 1.41 0.01
CA ILE A 102 4.53 0.38 -0.98
C ILE A 102 4.58 -0.96 -0.26
N HIS A 103 3.68 -1.89 -0.64
CA HIS A 103 3.60 -3.21 0.00
C HIS A 103 4.57 -4.24 -0.58
N SER A 104 4.98 -4.06 -1.83
CA SER A 104 5.62 -5.07 -2.67
C SER A 104 7.14 -4.90 -2.79
N VAL A 105 7.80 -4.44 -1.73
CA VAL A 105 9.28 -4.36 -1.74
C VAL A 105 9.84 -5.77 -1.51
N ASP A 106 10.34 -6.39 -2.57
CA ASP A 106 10.74 -7.79 -2.61
C ASP A 106 12.24 -8.03 -2.55
N SER A 107 13.03 -6.97 -2.50
CA SER A 107 14.49 -7.06 -2.53
C SER A 107 15.17 -5.84 -1.93
N LEU A 108 16.38 -6.04 -1.44
CA LEU A 108 17.24 -4.94 -0.98
C LEU A 108 17.58 -3.96 -2.11
N ALA A 109 17.71 -4.45 -3.34
CA ALA A 109 17.99 -3.61 -4.50
C ALA A 109 16.84 -2.66 -4.81
N LEU A 110 15.58 -3.11 -4.65
CA LEU A 110 14.40 -2.26 -4.80
C LEU A 110 14.30 -1.26 -3.65
N ALA A 111 14.54 -1.70 -2.40
CA ALA A 111 14.55 -0.81 -1.23
C ALA A 111 15.56 0.33 -1.38
N ARG A 112 16.79 0.04 -1.87
CA ARG A 112 17.80 1.06 -2.16
C ARG A 112 17.36 2.05 -3.22
N ALA A 113 16.76 1.57 -4.30
CA ALA A 113 16.25 2.46 -5.35
C ALA A 113 15.13 3.40 -4.82
N ILE A 114 14.31 2.92 -3.88
CA ILE A 114 13.30 3.73 -3.20
C ILE A 114 13.96 4.75 -2.28
N ASP A 115 14.95 4.35 -1.49
CA ASP A 115 15.72 5.24 -0.59
C ASP A 115 16.40 6.36 -1.36
N ASP A 116 17.11 6.03 -2.44
CA ASP A 116 17.76 7.00 -3.32
C ASP A 116 16.77 8.00 -3.91
N ARG A 117 15.60 7.52 -4.35
CA ARG A 117 14.58 8.40 -4.91
C ARG A 117 13.92 9.27 -3.84
N ALA A 118 13.64 8.73 -2.67
CA ALA A 118 13.07 9.46 -1.55
C ALA A 118 14.04 10.56 -1.05
N ARG A 119 15.34 10.26 -1.03
CA ARG A 119 16.40 11.23 -0.74
C ARG A 119 16.39 12.41 -1.73
N LEU A 120 16.25 12.15 -3.03
CA LEU A 120 16.18 13.21 -4.06
C LEU A 120 14.92 14.07 -3.95
N LEU A 121 13.86 13.55 -3.34
CA LEU A 121 12.60 14.29 -3.08
C LEU A 121 12.53 14.86 -1.66
N GLU A 122 13.62 14.74 -0.88
CA GLU A 122 13.69 15.19 0.52
C GLU A 122 12.53 14.66 1.39
N THR A 123 12.12 13.41 1.14
CA THR A 123 10.99 12.76 1.80
C THR A 123 11.39 11.41 2.40
N SER A 124 10.47 10.77 3.10
CA SER A 124 10.62 9.40 3.59
C SER A 124 9.45 8.53 3.10
N GLN A 125 9.78 7.45 2.39
CA GLN A 125 8.79 6.53 1.83
C GLN A 125 8.51 5.37 2.79
N LYS A 126 7.25 5.17 3.15
CA LYS A 126 6.79 4.00 3.91
C LYS A 126 6.76 2.77 3.01
N ILE A 127 7.27 1.66 3.50
CA ILE A 127 7.30 0.38 2.79
C ILE A 127 6.94 -0.80 3.70
N LEU A 128 6.44 -1.89 3.09
CA LEU A 128 6.45 -3.22 3.67
C LEU A 128 7.46 -4.08 2.89
N LEU A 129 8.15 -4.98 3.59
CA LEU A 129 9.00 -5.98 2.96
C LEU A 129 8.18 -7.21 2.61
N GLN A 130 8.11 -7.53 1.32
CA GLN A 130 7.40 -8.71 0.85
C GLN A 130 8.23 -9.96 1.07
N VAL A 131 7.62 -10.97 1.72
CA VAL A 131 8.25 -12.25 2.06
C VAL A 131 7.58 -13.36 1.26
N ASN A 132 8.36 -14.16 0.57
CA ASN A 132 7.92 -15.38 -0.09
C ASN A 132 7.90 -16.53 0.91
N VAL A 133 6.79 -16.70 1.62
CA VAL A 133 6.63 -17.74 2.65
C VAL A 133 6.32 -19.11 2.06
N SER A 134 5.77 -19.19 0.84
CA SER A 134 5.47 -20.48 0.19
C SER A 134 6.70 -21.12 -0.43
N GLY A 135 7.78 -20.36 -0.68
CA GLY A 135 8.98 -20.85 -1.37
C GLY A 135 8.81 -21.10 -2.87
N GLU A 136 7.66 -20.79 -3.45
CA GLU A 136 7.41 -20.95 -4.87
C GLU A 136 8.26 -19.95 -5.69
N ALA A 137 9.06 -20.46 -6.64
CA ALA A 137 9.94 -19.64 -7.47
C ALA A 137 9.21 -18.61 -8.33
N SER A 138 7.92 -18.81 -8.62
CA SER A 138 7.07 -17.90 -9.36
C SER A 138 6.59 -16.69 -8.56
N LYS A 139 6.74 -16.70 -7.23
CA LYS A 139 6.28 -15.63 -6.35
C LYS A 139 7.42 -14.70 -5.95
N HIS A 140 7.11 -13.41 -5.92
CA HIS A 140 8.03 -12.38 -5.46
C HIS A 140 8.15 -12.37 -3.94
N GLY A 141 9.26 -11.82 -3.45
CA GLY A 141 9.52 -11.66 -2.02
C GLY A 141 10.88 -12.20 -1.61
N VAL A 142 11.40 -11.71 -0.50
CA VAL A 142 12.61 -12.28 0.12
C VAL A 142 12.31 -13.62 0.75
N SER A 143 13.26 -14.54 0.72
CA SER A 143 13.11 -15.80 1.42
C SER A 143 13.15 -15.58 2.95
N PRO A 144 12.43 -16.41 3.75
CA PRO A 144 12.49 -16.33 5.21
C PRO A 144 13.92 -16.46 5.76
N SER A 145 14.80 -17.20 5.08
CA SER A 145 16.19 -17.43 5.50
C SER A 145 17.05 -16.16 5.51
N VAL A 146 16.76 -15.19 4.65
CA VAL A 146 17.49 -13.92 4.58
C VAL A 146 16.70 -12.73 5.14
N LEU A 147 15.51 -12.98 5.67
CA LEU A 147 14.58 -11.92 6.14
C LEU A 147 15.25 -11.02 7.18
N GLN A 148 15.81 -11.59 8.24
CA GLN A 148 16.40 -10.84 9.34
C GLN A 148 17.52 -9.90 8.88
N SER A 149 18.46 -10.42 8.07
CA SER A 149 19.57 -9.63 7.53
C SER A 149 19.06 -8.51 6.60
N THR A 150 18.02 -8.79 5.80
CA THR A 150 17.41 -7.81 4.91
C THR A 150 16.72 -6.70 5.69
N VAL A 151 15.96 -7.04 6.74
CA VAL A 151 15.32 -6.06 7.64
C VAL A 151 16.35 -5.13 8.27
N HIS A 152 17.45 -5.65 8.83
CA HIS A 152 18.51 -4.81 9.41
C HIS A 152 19.10 -3.83 8.40
N ARG A 153 19.35 -4.30 7.17
CA ARG A 153 19.91 -3.45 6.11
C ARG A 153 18.93 -2.38 5.62
N ILE A 154 17.63 -2.68 5.57
CA ILE A 154 16.61 -1.68 5.22
C ILE A 154 16.39 -0.70 6.36
N ALA A 155 16.38 -1.16 7.61
CA ALA A 155 16.21 -0.31 8.79
C ALA A 155 17.33 0.74 8.96
N SER A 156 18.52 0.51 8.37
CA SER A 156 19.62 1.48 8.35
C SER A 156 19.50 2.55 7.25
N MET A 157 18.53 2.44 6.35
CA MET A 157 18.28 3.43 5.30
C MET A 157 17.60 4.68 5.89
N LYS A 158 17.98 5.86 5.42
CA LYS A 158 17.54 7.14 6.01
C LYS A 158 16.21 7.66 5.48
N HIS A 159 15.89 7.30 4.24
CA HIS A 159 14.72 7.82 3.51
C HIS A 159 13.66 6.75 3.23
N VAL A 160 13.80 5.58 3.86
CA VAL A 160 12.82 4.49 3.84
C VAL A 160 12.35 4.22 5.27
N SER A 161 11.04 4.17 5.46
CA SER A 161 10.40 3.79 6.71
C SER A 161 9.81 2.38 6.58
N LEU A 162 10.51 1.37 7.09
CA LEU A 162 10.00 -0.01 7.11
C LEU A 162 8.89 -0.14 8.16
N ARG A 163 7.66 -0.40 7.72
CA ARG A 163 6.46 -0.44 8.57
C ARG A 163 6.01 -1.85 8.92
N GLY A 164 6.62 -2.86 8.33
CA GLY A 164 6.28 -4.25 8.59
C GLY A 164 6.55 -5.16 7.39
N LEU A 165 5.88 -6.30 7.39
CA LEU A 165 6.02 -7.33 6.37
C LEU A 165 4.73 -7.46 5.57
N MET A 166 4.84 -7.99 4.35
CA MET A 166 3.73 -8.34 3.47
C MET A 166 3.93 -9.76 2.96
N THR A 167 2.86 -10.51 2.82
CA THR A 167 2.84 -11.82 2.17
C THR A 167 1.53 -12.04 1.43
N ILE A 168 1.55 -12.90 0.43
CA ILE A 168 0.40 -13.34 -0.37
C ILE A 168 0.34 -14.86 -0.32
#